data_646d266c0c6820c0bec1334f32d970f9
#
_entry.id   646d266c0c6820c0bec1334f32d970f9
#
_cell.length_a   1.000
_cell.length_b   1.000
_cell.length_c   1.000
_cell.angle_alpha   90.00
_cell.angle_beta   90.00
_cell.angle_gamma   90.00
#
_symmetry.space_group_name_H-M   'P 1'
#
loop_
_entity.id
_entity.type
_entity.pdbx_description
1 polymer ?
#
loop_
_entity_poly.entity_id
_entity_poly.type
_entity_poly.pdbx_seq_one_letter_code
_entity_poly.pdbx_strand_id
1 'polypeptide(L)'
;MLTRKQYTGLAVLVLLLFLTIFSIPWFRQPFYEAFASSHIAVYLIYIIFMFWHTANRIDTWMYLYATLAISLISNFSRLFLRLKTPRWNGSTATIQDIDGQMLKITIPAFNEMTWSPGQHVFLRFPGVSLLENHPFTIASLCGETYVTAKSGASTRTPLFFLVKSRKGLTKRLMRIAQHRLTLKVFIDGPYGGHGLNMSSRYEQVILVAGGSGIS
;
A
#
# COMPACT_ATOMS: atom_id res chain seq x y z
N MET A 1 -26.55 38.96 13.24
CA MET A 1 -25.14 38.55 13.20
C MET A 1 -24.95 37.23 13.94
N LEU A 2 -24.29 36.25 13.31
CA LEU A 2 -23.98 34.99 13.98
C LEU A 2 -22.94 35.21 15.09
N THR A 3 -23.07 34.48 16.19
CA THR A 3 -22.09 34.52 17.27
C THR A 3 -20.81 33.78 16.87
N ARG A 4 -19.65 34.07 17.54
CA ARG A 4 -18.38 33.39 17.28
C ARG A 4 -18.50 31.84 17.30
N LYS A 5 -19.35 31.30 18.18
CA LYS A 5 -19.62 29.87 18.28
C LYS A 5 -20.35 29.30 17.09
N GLN A 6 -21.31 30.07 16.55
CA GLN A 6 -22.04 29.63 15.36
C GLN A 6 -21.13 29.59 14.13
N TYR A 7 -20.20 30.53 13.97
CA TYR A 7 -19.22 30.49 12.88
C TYR A 7 -18.27 29.29 13.00
N THR A 8 -17.74 29.03 14.19
CA THR A 8 -16.83 27.88 14.39
C THR A 8 -17.57 26.55 14.23
N GLY A 9 -18.82 26.45 14.71
CA GLY A 9 -19.65 25.27 14.51
C GLY A 9 -19.99 25.02 13.05
N LEU A 10 -20.31 26.07 12.29
CA LEU A 10 -20.55 25.96 10.85
C LEU A 10 -19.29 25.49 10.12
N ALA A 11 -18.11 26.04 10.46
CA ALA A 11 -16.85 25.62 9.87
C ALA A 11 -16.55 24.14 10.13
N VAL A 12 -16.73 23.66 11.37
CA VAL A 12 -16.57 22.25 11.73
C VAL A 12 -17.54 21.37 10.93
N LEU A 13 -18.80 21.78 10.80
CA LEU A 13 -19.80 21.05 10.03
C LEU A 13 -19.42 20.95 8.56
N VAL A 14 -18.98 22.05 7.94
CA VAL A 14 -18.54 22.05 6.53
C VAL A 14 -17.35 21.13 6.31
N LEU A 15 -16.34 21.16 7.21
CA LEU A 15 -15.19 20.27 7.14
C LEU A 15 -15.60 18.79 7.30
N LEU A 16 -16.50 18.50 8.22
CA LEU A 16 -17.03 17.15 8.42
C LEU A 16 -17.79 16.65 7.18
N LEU A 17 -18.66 17.48 6.61
CA LEU A 17 -19.37 17.15 5.37
C LEU A 17 -18.40 16.89 4.22
N PHE A 18 -17.36 17.72 4.08
CA PHE A 18 -16.31 17.50 3.09
C PHE A 18 -15.64 16.13 3.30
N LEU A 19 -15.17 15.84 4.52
CA LEU A 19 -14.53 14.56 4.84
C LEU A 19 -15.44 13.36 4.53
N THR A 20 -16.76 13.48 4.82
CA THR A 20 -17.73 12.41 4.60
C THR A 20 -18.02 12.20 3.12
N ILE A 21 -18.38 13.27 2.40
CA ILE A 21 -18.80 13.21 1.00
C ILE A 21 -17.67 12.73 0.11
N PHE A 22 -16.45 13.28 0.29
CA PHE A 22 -15.30 12.87 -0.52
C PHE A 22 -14.78 11.48 -0.16
N SER A 23 -15.19 10.88 0.96
CA SER A 23 -14.88 9.48 1.31
C SER A 23 -15.73 8.46 0.54
N ILE A 24 -16.82 8.88 -0.08
CA ILE A 24 -17.68 8.01 -0.88
C ILE A 24 -16.88 7.42 -2.05
N PRO A 25 -17.00 6.12 -2.36
CA PRO A 25 -16.22 5.44 -3.40
C PRO A 25 -16.24 6.14 -4.77
N TRP A 26 -17.38 6.74 -5.14
CA TRP A 26 -17.55 7.47 -6.40
C TRP A 26 -16.55 8.62 -6.57
N PHE A 27 -16.31 9.42 -5.51
CA PHE A 27 -15.37 10.53 -5.54
C PHE A 27 -13.93 10.07 -5.30
N ARG A 28 -13.74 9.10 -4.41
CA ARG A 28 -12.43 8.61 -4.00
C ARG A 28 -11.70 7.82 -5.09
N GLN A 29 -12.40 6.95 -5.85
CA GLN A 29 -11.77 6.02 -6.79
C GLN A 29 -11.02 6.70 -7.95
N PRO A 30 -11.55 7.73 -8.64
CA PRO A 30 -10.86 8.32 -9.79
C PRO A 30 -9.59 9.10 -9.42
N PHE A 31 -9.53 9.67 -8.20
CA PHE A 31 -8.45 10.57 -7.74
C PHE A 31 -7.90 10.17 -6.38
N TYR A 32 -7.66 8.87 -6.18
CA TYR A 32 -7.32 8.33 -4.87
C TYR A 32 -6.13 9.03 -4.18
N GLU A 33 -5.08 9.36 -4.91
CA GLU A 33 -3.87 10.00 -4.35
C GLU A 33 -4.15 11.44 -3.87
N ALA A 34 -4.86 12.21 -4.69
CA ALA A 34 -5.29 13.55 -4.32
C ALA A 34 -6.28 13.52 -3.15
N PHE A 35 -7.20 12.55 -3.16
CA PHE A 35 -8.11 12.30 -2.05
C PHE A 35 -7.35 12.00 -0.76
N ALA A 36 -6.40 11.06 -0.75
CA ALA A 36 -5.69 10.67 0.45
C ALA A 36 -4.94 11.85 1.08
N SER A 37 -4.24 12.64 0.27
CA SER A 37 -3.51 13.81 0.73
C SER A 37 -4.43 14.92 1.26
N SER A 38 -5.50 15.25 0.52
CA SER A 38 -6.46 16.28 0.92
C SER A 38 -7.25 15.86 2.16
N HIS A 39 -7.62 14.58 2.27
CA HIS A 39 -8.36 14.06 3.43
C HIS A 39 -7.55 14.19 4.72
N ILE A 40 -6.25 13.88 4.70
CA ILE A 40 -5.37 14.05 5.85
C ILE A 40 -5.25 15.54 6.21
N ALA A 41 -5.04 16.42 5.22
CA ALA A 41 -4.91 17.86 5.47
C ALA A 41 -6.19 18.44 6.09
N VAL A 42 -7.35 18.11 5.52
CA VAL A 42 -8.65 18.57 6.02
C VAL A 42 -8.96 17.98 7.40
N TYR A 43 -8.58 16.71 7.66
CA TYR A 43 -8.72 16.11 8.99
C TYR A 43 -7.91 16.89 10.05
N LEU A 44 -6.68 17.28 9.76
CA LEU A 44 -5.87 18.08 10.69
C LEU A 44 -6.50 19.45 10.96
N ILE A 45 -6.99 20.11 9.91
CA ILE A 45 -7.73 21.39 10.05
C ILE A 45 -8.99 21.19 10.89
N TYR A 46 -9.75 20.11 10.63
CA TYR A 46 -10.95 19.77 11.39
C TYR A 46 -10.66 19.63 12.89
N ILE A 47 -9.60 18.92 13.27
CA ILE A 47 -9.19 18.76 14.68
C ILE A 47 -8.85 20.11 15.32
N ILE A 48 -8.14 21.00 14.62
CA ILE A 48 -7.83 22.35 15.12
C ILE A 48 -9.11 23.14 15.38
N PHE A 49 -10.04 23.13 14.42
CA PHE A 49 -11.32 23.81 14.57
C PHE A 49 -12.20 23.22 15.69
N MET A 50 -12.10 21.89 15.91
CA MET A 50 -12.79 21.24 17.02
C MET A 50 -12.27 21.71 18.38
N PHE A 51 -10.96 21.83 18.57
CA PHE A 51 -10.40 22.42 19.80
C PHE A 51 -10.90 23.85 20.02
N TRP A 52 -10.94 24.64 18.97
CA TRP A 52 -11.41 26.02 19.04
C TRP A 52 -12.93 26.12 19.30
N HIS A 53 -13.71 25.27 18.67
CA HIS A 53 -15.17 25.26 18.82
C HIS A 53 -15.61 24.80 20.20
N THR A 54 -15.05 23.72 20.72
CA THR A 54 -15.44 23.13 22.01
C THR A 54 -14.99 23.96 23.20
N ALA A 55 -13.86 24.71 23.08
CA ALA A 55 -13.28 25.56 24.12
C ALA A 55 -13.23 24.89 25.50
N ASN A 56 -12.93 23.59 25.53
CA ASN A 56 -12.84 22.73 26.72
C ASN A 56 -14.11 22.72 27.61
N ARG A 57 -15.28 22.82 27.00
CA ARG A 57 -16.52 22.66 27.74
C ARG A 57 -16.78 21.19 28.01
N ILE A 58 -17.15 20.87 29.24
CA ILE A 58 -17.50 19.50 29.68
C ILE A 58 -16.34 18.55 29.34
N ASP A 59 -15.09 18.93 29.65
CA ASP A 59 -13.86 18.14 29.46
C ASP A 59 -13.69 17.54 28.05
N THR A 60 -14.27 18.20 27.02
CA THR A 60 -14.23 17.70 25.65
C THR A 60 -12.83 17.58 25.07
N TRP A 61 -11.87 18.36 25.58
CA TRP A 61 -10.47 18.26 25.14
C TRP A 61 -9.84 16.92 25.48
N MET A 62 -10.25 16.24 26.53
CA MET A 62 -9.76 14.90 26.85
C MET A 62 -10.03 13.92 25.70
N TYR A 63 -11.23 13.95 25.11
CA TYR A 63 -11.57 13.10 23.97
C TYR A 63 -10.77 13.46 22.72
N LEU A 64 -10.52 14.75 22.48
CA LEU A 64 -9.68 15.19 21.36
C LEU A 64 -8.22 14.77 21.55
N TYR A 65 -7.67 14.88 22.76
CA TYR A 65 -6.33 14.38 23.09
C TYR A 65 -6.23 12.86 22.94
N ALA A 66 -7.24 12.12 23.39
CA ALA A 66 -7.29 10.67 23.20
C ALA A 66 -7.30 10.29 21.72
N THR A 67 -8.11 10.99 20.90
CA THR A 67 -8.15 10.79 19.45
C THR A 67 -6.81 11.07 18.79
N LEU A 68 -6.14 12.16 19.16
CA LEU A 68 -4.81 12.49 18.66
C LEU A 68 -3.78 11.44 19.10
N ALA A 69 -3.80 11.02 20.36
CA ALA A 69 -2.89 10.02 20.89
C ALA A 69 -3.02 8.69 20.13
N ILE A 70 -4.24 8.20 19.94
CA ILE A 70 -4.51 6.98 19.17
C ILE A 70 -4.01 7.12 17.73
N SER A 71 -4.28 8.26 17.09
CA SER A 71 -3.84 8.53 15.72
C SER A 71 -2.30 8.57 15.62
N LEU A 72 -1.64 9.25 16.56
CA LEU A 72 -0.18 9.33 16.62
C LEU A 72 0.46 7.97 16.88
N ILE A 73 -0.04 7.19 17.85
CA ILE A 73 0.44 5.84 18.15
C ILE A 73 0.29 4.94 16.93
N SER A 74 -0.86 4.98 16.25
CA SER A 74 -1.12 4.19 15.04
C SER A 74 -0.16 4.55 13.89
N ASN A 75 0.09 5.84 13.67
CA ASN A 75 1.01 6.28 12.63
C ASN A 75 2.47 6.01 12.99
N PHE A 76 2.84 6.23 14.27
CA PHE A 76 4.19 5.96 14.76
C PHE A 76 4.53 4.47 14.74
N SER A 77 3.61 3.60 15.14
CA SER A 77 3.81 2.15 15.08
C SER A 77 4.03 1.67 13.64
N ARG A 78 3.27 2.19 12.69
CA ARG A 78 3.47 1.89 11.26
C ARG A 78 4.84 2.40 10.76
N LEU A 79 5.23 3.60 11.15
CA LEU A 79 6.54 4.15 10.80
C LEU A 79 7.67 3.32 11.42
N PHE A 80 7.55 2.98 12.69
CA PHE A 80 8.51 2.18 13.43
C PHE A 80 8.68 0.77 12.86
N LEU A 81 7.58 0.10 12.52
CA LEU A 81 7.61 -1.19 11.86
C LEU A 81 8.29 -1.10 10.49
N ARG A 82 8.05 -0.03 9.74
CA ARG A 82 8.73 0.23 8.46
C ARG A 82 10.23 0.46 8.63
N LEU A 83 10.65 1.15 9.68
CA LEU A 83 12.06 1.43 9.97
C LEU A 83 12.80 0.20 10.51
N LYS A 84 12.13 -0.66 11.28
CA LYS A 84 12.72 -1.90 11.81
C LYS A 84 12.91 -3.00 10.79
N THR A 85 12.16 -2.97 9.69
CA THR A 85 12.35 -3.98 8.65
C THR A 85 13.63 -3.69 7.89
N PRO A 86 14.66 -4.57 7.91
CA PRO A 86 15.96 -4.36 7.23
C PRO A 86 15.85 -4.27 5.70
N ARG A 87 14.66 -4.31 5.18
CA ARG A 87 14.27 -4.27 3.76
C ARG A 87 14.28 -2.88 3.12
N TRP A 88 14.70 -1.86 3.89
CA TRP A 88 14.87 -0.48 3.39
C TRP A 88 16.13 -0.29 2.54
N ASN A 89 17.05 -1.25 2.52
CA ASN A 89 18.17 -1.25 1.58
C ASN A 89 17.63 -1.63 0.20
N GLY A 90 17.15 -0.63 -0.52
CA GLY A 90 16.48 -0.75 -1.80
C GLY A 90 17.09 -1.85 -2.69
N SER A 91 16.27 -2.82 -3.03
CA SER A 91 16.61 -3.83 -4.03
C SER A 91 16.45 -3.27 -5.42
N THR A 92 17.05 -3.95 -6.38
CA THR A 92 16.84 -3.70 -7.81
C THR A 92 15.75 -4.61 -8.34
N ALA A 93 14.72 -4.03 -8.93
CA ALA A 93 13.67 -4.75 -9.64
C ALA A 93 13.93 -4.68 -11.15
N THR A 94 13.89 -5.81 -11.83
CA THR A 94 13.85 -5.85 -13.29
C THR A 94 12.41 -5.87 -13.74
N ILE A 95 12.06 -4.95 -14.64
CA ILE A 95 10.70 -4.82 -15.15
C ILE A 95 10.70 -5.18 -16.62
N GLN A 96 9.81 -6.10 -17.00
CA GLN A 96 9.67 -6.61 -18.36
C GLN A 96 8.21 -6.48 -18.79
N ASP A 97 7.99 -6.01 -20.00
CA ASP A 97 6.71 -6.07 -20.68
C ASP A 97 6.52 -7.47 -21.27
N ILE A 98 5.36 -8.09 -21.05
CA ILE A 98 5.03 -9.42 -21.59
C ILE A 98 4.27 -9.30 -22.90
N ASP A 99 3.23 -8.46 -22.95
CA ASP A 99 2.27 -8.40 -24.06
C ASP A 99 1.72 -6.99 -24.34
N GLY A 100 2.36 -5.95 -23.82
CA GLY A 100 1.87 -4.56 -23.89
C GLY A 100 0.78 -4.23 -22.87
N GLN A 101 0.26 -5.21 -22.13
CA GLN A 101 -0.77 -5.04 -21.11
C GLN A 101 -0.33 -5.51 -19.73
N MET A 102 0.57 -6.48 -19.68
CA MET A 102 1.06 -7.10 -18.45
C MET A 102 2.56 -6.88 -18.26
N LEU A 103 2.93 -6.59 -17.03
CA LEU A 103 4.30 -6.43 -16.56
C LEU A 103 4.71 -7.63 -15.73
N LYS A 104 5.91 -8.12 -15.95
CA LYS A 104 6.61 -9.01 -15.04
C LYS A 104 7.65 -8.19 -14.27
N ILE A 105 7.48 -8.12 -12.96
CA ILE A 105 8.44 -7.50 -12.06
C ILE A 105 9.20 -8.63 -11.37
N THR A 106 10.53 -8.65 -11.50
CA THR A 106 11.40 -9.65 -10.88
C THR A 106 12.33 -8.96 -9.90
N ILE A 107 12.33 -9.42 -8.66
CA ILE A 107 13.21 -8.92 -7.61
C ILE A 107 14.04 -10.08 -7.09
N PRO A 108 15.37 -9.95 -6.98
CA PRO A 108 16.24 -11.00 -6.43
C PRO A 108 15.78 -11.42 -5.04
N ALA A 109 15.92 -12.69 -4.72
CA ALA A 109 15.54 -13.24 -3.42
C ALA A 109 16.37 -12.62 -2.29
N PHE A 110 15.72 -12.33 -1.19
CA PHE A 110 16.39 -11.93 0.06
C PHE A 110 16.64 -13.15 0.93
N ASN A 111 17.78 -13.19 1.58
CA ASN A 111 18.20 -14.35 2.38
C ASN A 111 17.26 -14.70 3.54
N GLU A 112 16.45 -13.75 4.00
CA GLU A 112 15.61 -13.91 5.20
C GLU A 112 14.11 -13.81 4.93
N MET A 113 13.69 -13.60 3.66
CA MET A 113 12.27 -13.43 3.35
C MET A 113 11.63 -14.75 3.01
N THR A 114 10.63 -15.13 3.81
CA THR A 114 9.75 -16.25 3.53
C THR A 114 8.34 -15.75 3.28
N TRP A 115 7.60 -16.39 2.41
CA TRP A 115 6.20 -16.06 2.11
C TRP A 115 5.39 -17.31 1.83
N SER A 116 4.09 -17.20 1.98
CA SER A 116 3.11 -18.23 1.66
C SER A 116 2.27 -17.83 0.45
N PRO A 117 1.69 -18.80 -0.27
CA PRO A 117 0.77 -18.51 -1.38
C PRO A 117 -0.34 -17.54 -0.97
N GLY A 118 -0.68 -16.61 -1.86
CA GLY A 118 -1.72 -15.59 -1.63
C GLY A 118 -1.28 -14.40 -0.79
N GLN A 119 -0.03 -14.34 -0.37
CA GLN A 119 0.52 -13.14 0.27
C GLN A 119 0.88 -12.06 -0.74
N HIS A 120 0.82 -10.82 -0.27
CA HIS A 120 1.18 -9.64 -1.03
C HIS A 120 2.24 -8.81 -0.30
N VAL A 121 2.95 -8.01 -1.06
CA VAL A 121 3.88 -7.00 -0.54
C VAL A 121 3.52 -5.64 -1.11
N PHE A 122 3.84 -4.59 -0.38
CA PHE A 122 3.79 -3.25 -0.91
C PHE A 122 5.11 -2.92 -1.59
N LEU A 123 5.04 -2.54 -2.85
CA LEU A 123 6.19 -2.09 -3.63
C LEU A 123 6.14 -0.57 -3.81
N ARG A 124 7.29 0.06 -3.58
CA ARG A 124 7.51 1.48 -3.84
C ARG A 124 8.70 1.64 -4.78
N PHE A 125 8.51 2.42 -5.82
CA PHE A 125 9.53 2.72 -6.81
C PHE A 125 9.91 4.21 -6.74
N PRO A 126 10.94 4.60 -5.95
CA PRO A 126 11.27 6.01 -5.76
C PRO A 126 11.63 6.75 -7.04
N GLY A 127 12.20 6.04 -8.03
CA GLY A 127 12.50 6.60 -9.35
C GLY A 127 11.27 6.91 -10.21
N VAL A 128 10.07 6.44 -9.79
CA VAL A 128 8.81 6.67 -10.52
C VAL A 128 7.85 7.53 -9.71
N SER A 129 7.74 7.23 -8.41
CA SER A 129 6.93 8.00 -7.46
C SER A 129 7.45 7.81 -6.04
N LEU A 130 7.69 8.90 -5.33
CA LEU A 130 8.23 8.88 -3.96
C LEU A 130 7.19 8.46 -2.92
N LEU A 131 5.92 8.79 -3.15
CA LEU A 131 4.85 8.65 -2.15
C LEU A 131 3.94 7.45 -2.40
N GLU A 132 3.88 6.97 -3.64
CA GLU A 132 2.99 5.88 -4.01
C GLU A 132 3.54 4.53 -3.51
N ASN A 133 2.67 3.79 -2.83
CA ASN A 133 2.94 2.45 -2.31
C ASN A 133 1.75 1.56 -2.66
N HIS A 134 1.98 0.57 -3.51
CA HIS A 134 0.91 -0.28 -4.01
C HIS A 134 1.11 -1.74 -3.61
N PRO A 135 0.04 -2.46 -3.23
CA PRO A 135 0.10 -3.88 -2.94
C PRO A 135 0.19 -4.69 -4.24
N PHE A 136 1.08 -5.67 -4.25
CA PHE A 136 1.24 -6.63 -5.34
C PHE A 136 1.30 -8.04 -4.77
N THR A 137 0.47 -8.94 -5.30
CA THR A 137 0.47 -10.35 -4.92
C THR A 137 1.74 -11.01 -5.40
N ILE A 138 2.36 -11.83 -4.55
CA ILE A 138 3.57 -12.58 -4.89
C ILE A 138 3.13 -13.79 -5.74
N ALA A 139 3.68 -13.88 -6.96
CA ALA A 139 3.35 -14.94 -7.91
C ALA A 139 4.36 -16.13 -7.89
N SER A 140 5.45 -16.00 -7.15
CA SER A 140 6.44 -17.07 -6.97
C SER A 140 6.18 -17.87 -5.70
N LEU A 141 6.56 -19.16 -5.73
CA LEU A 141 6.56 -20.03 -4.55
C LEU A 141 7.81 -19.79 -3.70
N CYS A 142 7.68 -19.89 -2.39
CA CYS A 142 8.81 -19.78 -1.47
C CYS A 142 9.50 -21.14 -1.33
N GLY A 143 10.83 -21.14 -1.33
CA GLY A 143 11.62 -22.34 -1.02
C GLY A 143 12.00 -23.22 -2.21
N GLU A 144 11.53 -22.93 -3.42
CA GLU A 144 12.06 -23.60 -4.60
C GLU A 144 13.46 -23.08 -4.94
N THR A 145 14.39 -24.00 -5.10
CA THR A 145 15.75 -23.67 -5.51
C THR A 145 15.84 -23.77 -7.02
N TYR A 146 15.98 -22.66 -7.72
CA TYR A 146 16.25 -22.69 -9.15
C TYR A 146 17.75 -22.85 -9.41
N VAL A 147 18.08 -23.89 -10.15
CA VAL A 147 19.43 -24.02 -10.70
C VAL A 147 19.51 -23.14 -11.94
N THR A 148 20.25 -22.05 -11.85
CA THR A 148 20.45 -21.18 -13.01
C THR A 148 21.38 -21.93 -13.99
N ALA A 149 20.88 -22.22 -15.18
CA ALA A 149 21.61 -22.99 -16.22
C ALA A 149 22.99 -22.39 -16.61
N LYS A 150 23.29 -21.16 -16.21
CA LYS A 150 24.53 -20.45 -16.52
C LYS A 150 25.63 -20.53 -15.46
N SER A 151 25.34 -20.88 -14.21
CA SER A 151 26.38 -20.83 -13.15
C SER A 151 26.41 -22.03 -12.22
N GLY A 152 25.49 -22.99 -12.34
CA GLY A 152 25.40 -24.14 -11.43
C GLY A 152 25.20 -23.80 -9.95
N ALA A 153 25.05 -22.51 -9.62
CA ALA A 153 24.84 -22.05 -8.26
C ALA A 153 23.35 -22.17 -7.88
N SER A 154 23.09 -22.76 -6.72
CA SER A 154 21.77 -22.83 -6.10
C SER A 154 21.36 -21.42 -5.65
N THR A 155 20.47 -20.80 -6.38
CA THR A 155 19.95 -19.47 -6.05
C THR A 155 18.52 -19.59 -5.53
N ARG A 156 18.18 -18.88 -4.46
CA ARG A 156 16.80 -18.84 -3.93
C ARG A 156 15.86 -18.25 -4.96
N THR A 157 14.61 -18.67 -4.89
CA THR A 157 13.54 -18.19 -5.79
C THR A 157 13.41 -16.69 -5.75
N PRO A 158 13.56 -15.98 -6.86
CA PRO A 158 13.28 -14.55 -6.92
C PRO A 158 11.78 -14.29 -6.71
N LEU A 159 11.43 -13.11 -6.21
CA LEU A 159 10.06 -12.67 -6.15
C LEU A 159 9.59 -12.27 -7.55
N PHE A 160 8.49 -12.88 -7.99
CA PHE A 160 7.81 -12.53 -9.23
C PHE A 160 6.48 -11.90 -8.93
N PHE A 161 6.17 -10.88 -9.72
CA PHE A 161 4.87 -10.21 -9.71
C PHE A 161 4.36 -10.08 -11.14
N LEU A 162 3.11 -10.47 -11.35
CA LEU A 162 2.40 -10.26 -12.61
C LEU A 162 1.42 -9.10 -12.42
N VAL A 163 1.64 -8.02 -13.13
CA VAL A 163 0.93 -6.77 -12.90
C VAL A 163 0.26 -6.32 -14.18
N LYS A 164 -1.08 -6.22 -14.15
CA LYS A 164 -1.83 -5.63 -15.27
C LYS A 164 -1.66 -4.11 -15.27
N SER A 165 -1.24 -3.57 -16.41
CA SER A 165 -1.14 -2.13 -16.60
C SER A 165 -2.53 -1.48 -16.56
N ARG A 166 -2.71 -0.54 -15.64
CA ARG A 166 -3.94 0.26 -15.51
C ARG A 166 -3.59 1.74 -15.60
N LYS A 167 -4.12 2.56 -14.70
CA LYS A 167 -3.80 3.99 -14.56
C LYS A 167 -2.71 4.19 -13.48
N GLY A 168 -2.14 5.38 -13.38
CA GLY A 168 -1.18 5.75 -12.33
C GLY A 168 0.16 5.03 -12.46
N LEU A 169 0.67 4.48 -11.34
CA LEU A 169 1.99 3.86 -11.23
C LEU A 169 2.20 2.76 -12.28
N THR A 170 1.25 1.84 -12.44
CA THR A 170 1.42 0.69 -13.34
C THR A 170 1.56 1.11 -14.82
N LYS A 171 0.88 2.19 -15.23
CA LYS A 171 1.05 2.76 -16.59
C LYS A 171 2.43 3.40 -16.77
N ARG A 172 2.95 4.07 -15.71
CA ARG A 172 4.31 4.62 -15.72
C ARG A 172 5.36 3.53 -15.79
N LEU A 173 5.20 2.46 -15.01
CA LEU A 173 6.08 1.29 -15.06
C LEU A 173 6.06 0.60 -16.42
N MET A 174 4.91 0.53 -17.11
CA MET A 174 4.80 -0.02 -18.46
C MET A 174 5.65 0.76 -19.47
N ARG A 175 5.63 2.09 -19.41
CA ARG A 175 6.49 2.91 -20.29
C ARG A 175 7.97 2.64 -20.07
N ILE A 176 8.37 2.43 -18.80
CA ILE A 176 9.74 2.13 -18.42
C ILE A 176 10.14 0.73 -18.88
N ALA A 177 9.21 -0.23 -18.80
CA ALA A 177 9.43 -1.62 -19.18
C ALA A 177 9.80 -1.79 -20.66
N GLN A 178 9.33 -0.91 -21.54
CA GLN A 178 9.70 -0.89 -22.96
C GLN A 178 11.21 -0.75 -23.17
N HIS A 179 11.92 -0.15 -22.23
CA HIS A 179 13.38 0.03 -22.27
C HIS A 179 14.14 -1.00 -21.42
N ARG A 180 13.47 -2.00 -20.84
CA ARG A 180 14.05 -3.04 -19.96
C ARG A 180 14.94 -2.47 -18.85
N LEU A 181 14.46 -1.46 -18.15
CA LEU A 181 15.23 -0.78 -17.12
C LEU A 181 15.11 -1.52 -15.77
N THR A 182 16.22 -1.51 -15.03
CA THR A 182 16.26 -1.89 -13.62
C THR A 182 15.95 -0.66 -12.76
N LEU A 183 15.04 -0.81 -11.81
CA LEU A 183 14.65 0.26 -10.90
C LEU A 183 14.94 -0.12 -9.45
N LYS A 184 15.29 0.87 -8.64
CA LYS A 184 15.29 0.69 -7.18
C LYS A 184 13.87 0.48 -6.70
N VAL A 185 13.68 -0.53 -5.84
CA VAL A 185 12.39 -0.86 -5.24
C VAL A 185 12.56 -1.06 -3.74
N PHE A 186 11.63 -0.51 -2.97
CA PHE A 186 11.46 -0.82 -1.55
C PHE A 186 10.30 -1.78 -1.39
N ILE A 187 10.50 -2.78 -0.54
CA ILE A 187 9.55 -3.85 -0.30
C ILE A 187 9.10 -3.79 1.15
N ASP A 188 7.79 -3.80 1.37
CA ASP A 188 7.18 -3.82 2.68
C ASP A 188 6.19 -5.00 2.74
N GLY A 189 6.41 -5.94 3.64
CA GLY A 189 5.64 -7.18 3.74
C GLY A 189 6.53 -8.40 3.99
N PRO A 190 6.02 -9.63 3.80
CA PRO A 190 4.71 -9.99 3.23
C PRO A 190 3.53 -9.79 4.18
N TYR A 191 2.35 -9.53 3.62
CA TYR A 191 1.11 -9.35 4.34
C TYR A 191 0.00 -10.25 3.80
N GLY A 192 -1.03 -10.47 4.63
CA GLY A 192 -2.17 -11.31 4.26
C GLY A 192 -1.77 -12.78 4.10
N GLY A 193 -2.49 -13.44 3.20
CA GLY A 193 -2.39 -14.88 3.00
C GLY A 193 -3.35 -15.64 3.91
N HIS A 194 -3.89 -16.70 3.37
CA HIS A 194 -4.67 -17.63 4.14
C HIS A 194 -3.68 -18.63 4.71
N GLY A 195 -3.42 -18.61 6.00
CA GLY A 195 -2.57 -19.57 6.71
C GLY A 195 -3.11 -21.03 6.68
N LEU A 196 -3.99 -21.30 5.74
CA LEU A 196 -4.61 -22.60 5.54
C LEU A 196 -3.75 -23.40 4.56
N ASN A 197 -3.12 -24.43 5.07
CA ASN A 197 -2.59 -25.47 4.19
C ASN A 197 -3.77 -26.22 3.56
N MET A 198 -4.19 -25.80 2.35
CA MET A 198 -5.36 -26.35 1.68
C MET A 198 -5.21 -27.84 1.40
N SER A 199 -3.99 -28.30 1.11
CA SER A 199 -3.71 -29.71 0.84
C SER A 199 -3.88 -30.63 2.05
N SER A 200 -3.78 -30.10 3.27
CA SER A 200 -3.97 -30.87 4.50
C SER A 200 -5.41 -30.86 5.02
N ARG A 201 -6.27 -29.99 4.48
CA ARG A 201 -7.64 -29.80 4.98
C ARG A 201 -8.74 -30.26 4.00
N TYR A 202 -8.42 -30.33 2.73
CA TYR A 202 -9.40 -30.66 1.70
C TYR A 202 -8.86 -31.73 0.78
N GLU A 203 -9.73 -32.72 0.42
CA GLU A 203 -9.40 -33.81 -0.52
C GLU A 203 -9.34 -33.30 -1.96
N GLN A 204 -10.12 -32.26 -2.27
CA GLN A 204 -10.17 -31.64 -3.59
C GLN A 204 -10.19 -30.11 -3.44
N VAL A 205 -9.39 -29.44 -4.24
CA VAL A 205 -9.32 -27.95 -4.30
C VAL A 205 -9.49 -27.52 -5.75
N ILE A 206 -10.50 -26.71 -6.02
CA ILE A 206 -10.72 -26.10 -7.34
C ILE A 206 -10.24 -24.66 -7.28
N LEU A 207 -9.25 -24.33 -8.10
CA LEU A 207 -8.74 -22.99 -8.25
C LEU A 207 -9.35 -22.35 -9.50
N VAL A 208 -10.04 -21.24 -9.31
CA VAL A 208 -10.63 -20.47 -10.42
C VAL A 208 -9.93 -19.10 -10.48
N ALA A 209 -9.29 -18.83 -11.62
CA ALA A 209 -8.60 -17.57 -11.84
C ALA A 209 -9.13 -16.90 -13.11
N GLY A 210 -9.39 -15.58 -13.02
CA GLY A 210 -9.85 -14.77 -14.14
C GLY A 210 -8.94 -13.56 -14.37
N GLY A 211 -8.52 -13.32 -15.61
CA GLY A 211 -7.67 -12.18 -15.99
C GLY A 211 -6.32 -12.19 -15.28
N SER A 212 -6.01 -11.12 -14.53
CA SER A 212 -4.75 -11.03 -13.77
C SER A 212 -4.77 -11.77 -12.43
N GLY A 213 -5.83 -12.48 -12.10
CA GLY A 213 -5.96 -13.26 -10.85
C GLY A 213 -5.27 -14.62 -10.88
N ILE A 214 -4.51 -14.91 -11.94
CA ILE A 214 -3.73 -16.15 -12.07
C ILE A 214 -2.41 -16.14 -11.27
N SER A 215 -2.06 -14.98 -10.72
CA SER A 215 -0.84 -14.77 -9.94
C SER A 215 -1.00 -15.16 -8.48
#